data_370cb1525a0f85caf4750e9d96f8277d
#
_entry.id   370cb1525a0f85caf4750e9d96f8277d
#
_cell.length_a   1.000
_cell.length_b   1.000
_cell.length_c   1.000
_cell.angle_alpha   90.00
_cell.angle_beta   90.00
_cell.angle_gamma   90.00
#
_symmetry.space_group_name_H-M   'P 1'
#
loop_
_entity.id
_entity.type
_entity.pdbx_description
1 polymer ?
#
loop_
_entity_poly.entity_id
_entity_poly.type
_entity_poly.pdbx_seq_one_letter_code
_entity_poly.pdbx_strand_id
1 'polypeptide(L)'
;MLLLQPLRSPHGLQFRNIWVSQSSWLSKKSSMTTAAQTLSLQEFLKLPETKPASEFINGEIIQKPMPQGKHSLIQFELCEAINKVAKPQKIALAFPELRCTFGGDSTVPDIAVFRWERIPIERSGQIANRFEIHPDWAIEILSPDQRQTKVLGKLLHCSRHGTELGWLIDPEEVSILVIFPGQRVELLTGATPLPILNGVELELTVEQVFGWLTLG
;
A
#
# COMPACT_ATOMS: atom_id res chain seq x y z
N MET A 1 -57.30 -1.68 -30.31
CA MET A 1 -57.71 -1.52 -31.69
C MET A 1 -57.53 -0.04 -32.05
N LEU A 2 -56.42 0.29 -32.64
CA LEU A 2 -56.15 1.56 -33.30
C LEU A 2 -54.97 1.35 -34.27
N LEU A 3 -55.32 1.38 -35.55
CA LEU A 3 -54.49 1.22 -36.70
C LEU A 3 -53.63 2.50 -36.90
N LEU A 4 -52.34 2.35 -37.08
CA LEU A 4 -51.50 3.40 -37.64
C LEU A 4 -51.18 3.07 -39.09
N GLN A 5 -51.57 3.94 -39.99
CA GLN A 5 -51.29 3.88 -41.43
C GLN A 5 -49.90 4.47 -41.72
N PRO A 6 -49.20 4.04 -42.76
CA PRO A 6 -47.89 4.57 -43.18
C PRO A 6 -48.04 5.79 -44.09
N LEU A 7 -47.27 6.82 -43.85
CA LEU A 7 -47.12 8.00 -44.71
C LEU A 7 -46.19 7.65 -45.89
N ARG A 8 -46.65 7.90 -47.08
CA ARG A 8 -45.92 7.82 -48.36
C ARG A 8 -45.03 9.05 -48.51
N SER A 9 -43.77 8.84 -48.93
CA SER A 9 -42.90 9.88 -49.45
C SER A 9 -42.96 9.92 -50.97
N PRO A 10 -42.94 11.09 -51.60
CA PRO A 10 -42.75 11.23 -53.03
C PRO A 10 -41.29 11.63 -53.34
N HIS A 11 -40.88 11.28 -54.55
CA HIS A 11 -39.71 11.62 -55.32
C HIS A 11 -38.54 10.64 -55.32
N GLY A 12 -38.52 9.92 -56.44
CA GLY A 12 -37.44 9.07 -56.88
C GLY A 12 -36.24 9.87 -57.40
N LEU A 13 -35.08 9.33 -57.06
CA LEU A 13 -33.86 9.59 -57.80
C LEU A 13 -33.12 8.27 -57.91
N GLN A 14 -33.01 7.81 -59.15
CA GLN A 14 -32.19 6.67 -59.54
C GLN A 14 -30.72 7.05 -59.42
N PHE A 15 -29.96 6.35 -58.63
CA PHE A 15 -28.51 6.38 -58.67
C PHE A 15 -27.96 5.13 -59.38
N ARG A 16 -27.27 5.37 -60.48
CA ARG A 16 -26.53 4.39 -61.27
C ARG A 16 -25.43 3.76 -60.44
N ASN A 17 -25.36 2.46 -60.50
CA ASN A 17 -24.25 1.65 -59.99
C ASN A 17 -22.95 2.01 -60.74
N ILE A 18 -22.00 2.63 -60.03
CA ILE A 18 -20.62 2.74 -60.49
C ILE A 18 -19.82 1.71 -59.67
N TRP A 19 -19.47 0.62 -60.35
CA TRP A 19 -18.47 -0.33 -59.86
C TRP A 19 -17.10 0.35 -59.94
N VAL A 20 -16.55 0.76 -58.81
CA VAL A 20 -15.13 1.11 -58.69
C VAL A 20 -14.41 -0.07 -58.06
N SER A 21 -13.56 -0.68 -58.90
CA SER A 21 -12.61 -1.71 -58.49
C SER A 21 -11.72 -1.19 -57.37
N GLN A 22 -11.86 -1.74 -56.18
CA GLN A 22 -10.91 -1.54 -55.08
C GLN A 22 -9.83 -2.62 -55.15
N SER A 23 -8.78 -2.34 -55.89
CA SER A 23 -7.52 -3.05 -55.76
C SER A 23 -6.58 -2.29 -54.83
N SER A 24 -6.10 -3.01 -53.80
CA SER A 24 -4.82 -2.83 -53.10
C SER A 24 -4.54 -1.50 -52.40
N TRP A 25 -4.95 -1.41 -51.16
CA TRP A 25 -4.17 -0.71 -50.11
C TRP A 25 -4.25 -1.49 -48.76
N LEU A 26 -3.64 -2.68 -48.74
CA LEU A 26 -3.25 -3.33 -47.48
C LEU A 26 -1.94 -2.66 -47.04
N SER A 27 -2.04 -1.46 -46.48
CA SER A 27 -0.99 -0.88 -45.67
C SER A 27 -0.92 -1.69 -44.34
N LYS A 28 0.12 -2.51 -44.24
CA LYS A 28 0.55 -3.11 -42.97
C LYS A 28 0.76 -1.99 -41.96
N LYS A 29 -0.24 -1.66 -41.16
CA LYS A 29 0.00 -1.03 -39.85
C LYS A 29 0.66 -2.08 -38.99
N SER A 30 1.98 -2.11 -39.01
CA SER A 30 2.76 -2.73 -37.94
C SER A 30 2.39 -1.99 -36.65
N SER A 31 1.50 -2.56 -35.88
CA SER A 31 1.25 -2.14 -34.52
C SER A 31 2.52 -2.49 -33.72
N MET A 32 3.47 -1.57 -33.70
CA MET A 32 4.49 -1.56 -32.66
C MET A 32 3.76 -1.25 -31.36
N THR A 33 3.27 -2.29 -30.71
CA THR A 33 2.95 -2.22 -29.27
C THR A 33 4.29 -2.02 -28.59
N THR A 34 4.66 -0.77 -28.34
CA THR A 34 5.71 -0.44 -27.40
C THR A 34 5.20 -1.00 -26.06
N ALA A 35 5.72 -2.15 -25.66
CA ALA A 35 5.54 -2.61 -24.29
C ALA A 35 6.00 -1.44 -23.42
N ALA A 36 5.10 -0.90 -22.62
CA ALA A 36 5.45 0.10 -21.62
C ALA A 36 6.59 -0.53 -20.81
N GLN A 37 7.76 0.08 -20.88
CA GLN A 37 8.95 -0.41 -20.20
C GLN A 37 8.66 -0.29 -18.71
N THR A 38 8.26 -1.39 -18.08
CA THR A 38 8.02 -1.43 -16.65
C THR A 38 9.35 -1.19 -15.96
N LEU A 39 9.40 -0.10 -15.19
CA LEU A 39 10.59 0.25 -14.42
C LEU A 39 10.97 -0.92 -13.50
N SER A 40 12.23 -1.27 -13.46
CA SER A 40 12.73 -2.28 -12.51
C SER A 40 12.89 -1.68 -11.12
N LEU A 41 12.86 -2.52 -10.08
CA LEU A 41 13.16 -2.11 -8.71
C LEU A 41 14.52 -1.38 -8.61
N GLN A 42 15.54 -1.87 -9.35
CA GLN A 42 16.88 -1.27 -9.35
C GLN A 42 16.89 0.14 -9.97
N GLU A 43 16.08 0.39 -10.96
CA GLU A 43 15.91 1.71 -11.55
C GLU A 43 15.12 2.63 -10.61
N PHE A 44 14.05 2.12 -9.97
CA PHE A 44 13.30 2.86 -8.95
C PHE A 44 14.20 3.34 -7.82
N LEU A 45 15.05 2.47 -7.28
CA LEU A 45 15.96 2.80 -6.16
C LEU A 45 17.05 3.83 -6.50
N LYS A 46 17.20 4.20 -7.78
CA LYS A 46 18.09 5.28 -8.23
C LYS A 46 17.37 6.62 -8.38
N LEU A 47 16.04 6.62 -8.34
CA LEU A 47 15.26 7.86 -8.42
C LEU A 47 15.45 8.69 -7.15
N PRO A 48 15.31 10.02 -7.23
CA PRO A 48 15.27 10.86 -6.04
C PRO A 48 14.12 10.48 -5.12
N GLU A 49 14.34 10.54 -3.81
CA GLU A 49 13.27 10.37 -2.85
C GLU A 49 12.21 11.47 -2.99
N THR A 50 10.95 11.10 -2.86
CA THR A 50 9.80 12.02 -2.95
C THR A 50 9.22 12.29 -1.58
N LYS A 51 8.48 13.39 -1.46
CA LYS A 51 7.65 13.72 -0.28
C LYS A 51 6.24 14.06 -0.75
N PRO A 52 5.22 13.29 -0.37
CA PRO A 52 5.28 12.01 0.36
C PRO A 52 6.10 10.94 -0.34
N ALA A 53 6.54 9.94 0.41
CA ALA A 53 7.37 8.85 -0.10
C ALA A 53 6.67 8.11 -1.25
N SER A 54 7.43 7.75 -2.28
CA SER A 54 6.98 6.80 -3.31
C SER A 54 7.42 5.39 -2.94
N GLU A 55 6.59 4.42 -3.25
CA GLU A 55 6.81 2.99 -3.06
C GLU A 55 6.89 2.30 -4.43
N PHE A 56 7.57 1.17 -4.50
CA PHE A 56 7.58 0.29 -5.68
C PHE A 56 6.92 -1.03 -5.31
N ILE A 57 5.75 -1.30 -5.87
CA ILE A 57 4.91 -2.44 -5.51
C ILE A 57 4.43 -3.12 -6.79
N ASN A 58 4.75 -4.41 -6.95
CA ASN A 58 4.38 -5.19 -8.12
C ASN A 58 4.76 -4.53 -9.46
N GLY A 59 5.91 -3.85 -9.54
CA GLY A 59 6.37 -3.17 -10.75
C GLY A 59 5.79 -1.78 -10.99
N GLU A 60 4.98 -1.26 -10.07
CA GLU A 60 4.36 0.08 -10.16
C GLU A 60 4.95 1.03 -9.11
N ILE A 61 5.12 2.30 -9.49
CA ILE A 61 5.44 3.37 -8.54
C ILE A 61 4.14 3.95 -7.99
N ILE A 62 3.99 3.91 -6.68
CA ILE A 62 2.82 4.43 -5.97
C ILE A 62 3.29 5.48 -4.97
N GLN A 63 2.80 6.72 -5.10
CA GLN A 63 3.08 7.75 -4.11
C GLN A 63 2.09 7.65 -2.95
N LYS A 64 2.60 7.69 -1.71
CA LYS A 64 1.76 7.73 -0.50
C LYS A 64 0.98 9.05 -0.46
N PRO A 65 -0.23 9.09 0.13
CA PRO A 65 -0.89 10.35 0.42
C PRO A 65 -0.11 11.15 1.48
N MET A 66 -0.38 12.45 1.55
CA MET A 66 0.10 13.26 2.69
C MET A 66 -0.59 12.82 3.97
N PRO A 67 0.17 12.57 5.06
CA PRO A 67 -0.43 12.22 6.34
C PRO A 67 -1.29 13.37 6.87
N GLN A 68 -2.44 13.00 7.43
CA GLN A 68 -3.38 13.93 8.07
C GLN A 68 -3.27 13.85 9.60
N GLY A 69 -3.95 14.73 10.33
CA GLY A 69 -3.80 14.87 11.78
C GLY A 69 -4.01 13.58 12.57
N LYS A 70 -5.11 12.83 12.32
CA LYS A 70 -5.37 11.54 12.99
C LYS A 70 -4.24 10.53 12.70
N HIS A 71 -3.84 10.41 11.43
CA HIS A 71 -2.76 9.53 10.99
C HIS A 71 -1.44 9.86 11.72
N SER A 72 -1.03 11.13 11.67
CA SER A 72 0.23 11.57 12.27
C SER A 72 0.26 11.37 13.79
N LEU A 73 -0.87 11.59 14.48
CA LEU A 73 -0.95 11.39 15.92
C LEU A 73 -0.86 9.91 16.29
N ILE A 74 -1.62 9.03 15.63
CA ILE A 74 -1.53 7.58 15.87
C ILE A 74 -0.11 7.07 15.59
N GLN A 75 0.51 7.52 14.50
CA GLN A 75 1.89 7.13 14.15
C GLN A 75 2.88 7.55 15.25
N PHE A 76 2.77 8.76 15.74
CA PHE A 76 3.63 9.28 16.80
C PHE A 76 3.46 8.49 18.10
N GLU A 77 2.23 8.36 18.59
CA GLU A 77 1.92 7.67 19.86
C GLU A 77 2.32 6.19 19.82
N LEU A 78 2.09 5.49 18.72
CA LEU A 78 2.51 4.10 18.57
C LEU A 78 4.04 3.95 18.54
N CYS A 79 4.75 4.79 17.82
CA CYS A 79 6.21 4.78 17.83
C CYS A 79 6.76 5.02 19.25
N GLU A 80 6.18 5.98 19.98
CA GLU A 80 6.57 6.28 21.35
C GLU A 80 6.27 5.10 22.27
N ALA A 81 5.05 4.58 22.25
CA ALA A 81 4.62 3.46 23.12
C ALA A 81 5.50 2.22 22.91
N ILE A 82 5.74 1.82 21.66
CA ILE A 82 6.59 0.67 21.33
C ILE A 82 8.04 0.91 21.80
N ASN A 83 8.61 2.05 21.46
CA ASN A 83 10.01 2.36 21.76
C ASN A 83 10.24 2.56 23.27
N LYS A 84 9.27 3.05 24.01
CA LYS A 84 9.34 3.23 25.47
C LYS A 84 9.61 1.92 26.21
N VAL A 85 9.00 0.82 25.74
CA VAL A 85 9.15 -0.50 26.39
C VAL A 85 10.22 -1.36 25.72
N ALA A 86 10.33 -1.36 24.38
CA ALA A 86 11.20 -2.29 23.68
C ALA A 86 12.66 -1.81 23.56
N LYS A 87 12.89 -0.51 23.37
CA LYS A 87 14.23 0.04 23.15
C LYS A 87 15.17 -0.08 24.37
N PRO A 88 14.77 0.24 25.62
CA PRO A 88 15.66 0.12 26.78
C PRO A 88 16.12 -1.31 27.01
N GLN A 89 15.27 -2.28 26.71
CA GLN A 89 15.53 -3.71 26.86
C GLN A 89 16.27 -4.34 25.67
N LYS A 90 16.50 -3.55 24.62
CA LYS A 90 17.09 -4.03 23.34
C LYS A 90 16.31 -5.21 22.75
N ILE A 91 14.99 -5.15 22.80
CA ILE A 91 14.10 -6.17 22.22
C ILE A 91 13.79 -5.82 20.77
N ALA A 92 13.34 -4.59 20.54
CA ALA A 92 12.99 -4.10 19.21
C ALA A 92 13.11 -2.57 19.16
N LEU A 93 13.03 -2.03 17.93
CA LEU A 93 12.97 -0.60 17.68
C LEU A 93 11.96 -0.30 16.57
N ALA A 94 11.06 0.65 16.82
CA ALA A 94 10.10 1.16 15.86
C ALA A 94 10.66 2.39 15.14
N PHE A 95 10.54 2.38 13.82
CA PHE A 95 10.97 3.46 12.93
C PHE A 95 9.75 4.00 12.17
N PRO A 96 9.48 5.30 12.20
CA PRO A 96 8.46 5.90 11.36
C PRO A 96 8.96 6.02 9.90
N GLU A 97 8.10 5.76 8.93
CA GLU A 97 8.34 5.98 7.51
C GLU A 97 9.69 5.46 6.99
N LEU A 98 10.10 4.29 7.45
CA LEU A 98 11.35 3.68 7.01
C LEU A 98 11.15 2.86 5.74
N ARG A 99 11.96 3.12 4.71
CA ARG A 99 11.98 2.32 3.49
C ARG A 99 12.53 0.92 3.76
N CYS A 100 11.74 -0.09 3.42
CA CYS A 100 12.09 -1.50 3.49
C CYS A 100 12.03 -2.10 2.08
N THR A 101 13.13 -2.69 1.62
CA THR A 101 13.23 -3.27 0.27
C THR A 101 13.44 -4.77 0.37
N PHE A 102 12.45 -5.56 -0.05
CA PHE A 102 12.47 -7.02 0.04
C PHE A 102 11.41 -7.62 -0.90
N GLY A 103 11.59 -8.90 -1.26
CA GLY A 103 10.59 -9.65 -2.04
C GLY A 103 10.25 -9.06 -3.41
N GLY A 104 11.15 -8.26 -4.00
CA GLY A 104 10.92 -7.59 -5.27
C GLY A 104 10.24 -6.22 -5.17
N ASP A 105 9.80 -5.82 -3.98
CA ASP A 105 9.14 -4.54 -3.71
C ASP A 105 10.00 -3.63 -2.82
N SER A 106 9.67 -2.34 -2.81
CA SER A 106 10.25 -1.34 -1.90
C SER A 106 9.13 -0.53 -1.29
N THR A 107 8.80 -0.82 -0.04
CA THR A 107 7.68 -0.22 0.70
C THR A 107 8.17 0.74 1.77
N VAL A 108 7.30 1.64 2.20
CA VAL A 108 7.53 2.58 3.31
C VAL A 108 6.35 2.45 4.27
N PRO A 109 6.31 1.44 5.15
CA PRO A 109 5.28 1.34 6.18
C PRO A 109 5.23 2.61 7.03
N ASP A 110 4.05 2.97 7.54
CA ASP A 110 3.94 4.10 8.46
C ASP A 110 4.78 3.87 9.70
N ILE A 111 4.82 2.62 10.20
CA ILE A 111 5.78 2.20 11.23
C ILE A 111 6.35 0.83 10.86
N ALA A 112 7.67 0.72 10.84
CA ALA A 112 8.41 -0.52 10.69
C ALA A 112 9.11 -0.86 12.01
N VAL A 113 8.78 -2.01 12.61
CA VAL A 113 9.41 -2.47 13.86
C VAL A 113 10.35 -3.61 13.55
N PHE A 114 11.58 -3.50 14.00
CA PHE A 114 12.60 -4.53 13.85
C PHE A 114 13.04 -5.06 15.21
N ARG A 115 13.22 -6.36 15.32
CA ARG A 115 13.92 -6.96 16.44
C ARG A 115 15.34 -6.41 16.51
N TRP A 116 15.82 -6.18 17.70
CA TRP A 116 17.09 -5.49 17.94
C TRP A 116 18.26 -6.08 17.17
N GLU A 117 18.38 -7.41 17.16
CA GLU A 117 19.43 -8.17 16.48
C GLU A 117 19.32 -8.16 14.95
N ARG A 118 18.17 -7.77 14.42
CA ARG A 118 17.93 -7.70 12.97
C ARG A 118 18.13 -6.30 12.39
N ILE A 119 18.33 -5.30 13.25
CA ILE A 119 18.59 -3.93 12.78
C ILE A 119 19.91 -3.90 12.02
N PRO A 120 19.93 -3.51 10.73
CA PRO A 120 21.16 -3.39 9.97
C PRO A 120 22.06 -2.31 10.57
N ILE A 121 23.33 -2.65 10.79
CA ILE A 121 24.33 -1.73 11.32
C ILE A 121 25.53 -1.63 10.36
N GLU A 122 26.11 -0.45 10.24
CA GLU A 122 27.30 -0.18 9.47
C GLU A 122 28.56 -0.61 10.25
N ARG A 123 29.72 -0.65 9.58
CA ARG A 123 31.01 -0.93 10.23
C ARG A 123 31.36 0.06 11.34
N SER A 124 30.79 1.25 11.30
CA SER A 124 30.93 2.28 12.33
C SER A 124 30.17 1.93 13.63
N GLY A 125 29.29 0.95 13.62
CA GLY A 125 28.35 0.64 14.69
C GLY A 125 27.07 1.47 14.66
N GLN A 126 26.89 2.34 13.66
CA GLN A 126 25.68 3.12 13.47
C GLN A 126 24.62 2.31 12.70
N ILE A 127 23.34 2.69 12.87
CA ILE A 127 22.25 2.11 12.09
C ILE A 127 22.48 2.41 10.61
N ALA A 128 22.31 1.39 9.75
CA ALA A 128 22.47 1.56 8.32
C ALA A 128 21.34 2.45 7.73
N ASN A 129 21.64 3.16 6.65
CA ASN A 129 20.65 3.98 5.95
C ASN A 129 19.70 3.14 5.07
N ARG A 130 20.07 1.90 4.73
CA ARG A 130 19.30 1.01 3.86
C ARG A 130 18.87 -0.24 4.62
N PHE A 131 17.58 -0.54 4.56
CA PHE A 131 17.00 -1.75 5.10
C PHE A 131 16.51 -2.64 3.94
N GLU A 132 17.37 -3.55 3.53
CA GLU A 132 17.07 -4.52 2.46
C GLU A 132 16.50 -5.82 3.05
N ILE A 133 15.61 -5.64 4.03
CA ILE A 133 14.94 -6.70 4.77
C ILE A 133 13.49 -6.30 5.09
N HIS A 134 12.65 -7.30 5.35
CA HIS A 134 11.29 -7.07 5.85
C HIS A 134 11.31 -6.71 7.35
N PRO A 135 10.37 -5.87 7.84
CA PRO A 135 10.19 -5.63 9.26
C PRO A 135 9.64 -6.87 9.97
N ASP A 136 9.82 -6.97 11.28
CA ASP A 136 9.19 -8.01 12.10
C ASP A 136 7.73 -7.69 12.39
N TRP A 137 7.43 -6.39 12.50
CA TRP A 137 6.07 -5.89 12.63
C TRP A 137 5.89 -4.67 11.75
N ALA A 138 4.93 -4.71 10.83
CA ALA A 138 4.57 -3.62 9.94
C ALA A 138 3.23 -3.03 10.34
N ILE A 139 3.16 -1.70 10.44
CA ILE A 139 1.92 -0.98 10.77
C ILE A 139 1.64 0.03 9.66
N GLU A 140 0.42 0.00 9.17
CA GLU A 140 -0.13 0.96 8.22
C GLU A 140 -1.37 1.62 8.82
N ILE A 141 -1.50 2.92 8.63
CA ILE A 141 -2.62 3.72 9.10
C ILE A 141 -3.35 4.28 7.90
N LEU A 142 -4.61 3.92 7.71
CA LEU A 142 -5.37 4.38 6.55
C LEU A 142 -5.58 5.89 6.57
N SER A 143 -5.36 6.51 5.43
CA SER A 143 -5.82 7.87 5.13
C SER A 143 -7.16 7.79 4.38
N PRO A 144 -8.03 8.82 4.49
CA PRO A 144 -9.39 8.78 3.93
C PRO A 144 -9.48 8.43 2.44
N ASP A 145 -8.48 8.81 1.65
CA ASP A 145 -8.46 8.57 0.20
C ASP A 145 -7.78 7.26 -0.21
N GLN A 146 -7.32 6.46 0.74
CA GLN A 146 -6.67 5.19 0.46
C GLN A 146 -7.68 4.04 0.35
N ARG A 147 -7.41 3.15 -0.61
CA ARG A 147 -8.16 1.89 -0.72
C ARG A 147 -7.59 0.87 0.26
N GLN A 148 -8.38 0.49 1.27
CA GLN A 148 -8.02 -0.51 2.27
C GLN A 148 -7.40 -1.78 1.67
N THR A 149 -7.97 -2.29 0.56
CA THR A 149 -7.46 -3.51 -0.10
C THR A 149 -6.04 -3.36 -0.65
N LYS A 150 -5.62 -2.16 -1.08
CA LYS A 150 -4.25 -1.92 -1.54
C LYS A 150 -3.27 -1.92 -0.37
N VAL A 151 -3.65 -1.27 0.74
CA VAL A 151 -2.81 -1.22 1.95
C VAL A 151 -2.74 -2.61 2.61
N LEU A 152 -3.85 -3.34 2.68
CA LEU A 152 -3.86 -4.74 3.13
C LEU A 152 -2.94 -5.60 2.26
N GLY A 153 -2.92 -5.38 0.94
CA GLY A 153 -2.04 -6.09 0.01
C GLY A 153 -0.55 -5.94 0.36
N LYS A 154 -0.13 -4.76 0.83
CA LYS A 154 1.24 -4.50 1.32
C LYS A 154 1.56 -5.33 2.56
N LEU A 155 0.65 -5.36 3.54
CA LEU A 155 0.84 -6.14 4.77
C LEU A 155 0.83 -7.65 4.50
N LEU A 156 0.01 -8.11 3.55
CA LEU A 156 0.06 -9.50 3.09
C LEU A 156 1.37 -9.84 2.37
N HIS A 157 1.94 -8.89 1.61
CA HIS A 157 3.29 -9.03 1.06
C HIS A 157 4.33 -9.17 2.18
N CYS A 158 4.29 -8.33 3.21
CA CYS A 158 5.15 -8.44 4.38
C CYS A 158 5.03 -9.82 5.04
N SER A 159 3.79 -10.30 5.31
CA SER A 159 3.54 -11.61 5.91
C SER A 159 4.11 -12.77 5.07
N ARG A 160 4.00 -12.72 3.73
CA ARG A 160 4.61 -13.74 2.84
C ARG A 160 6.13 -13.79 2.93
N HIS A 161 6.78 -12.70 3.30
CA HIS A 161 8.23 -12.60 3.37
C HIS A 161 8.79 -12.71 4.79
N GLY A 162 7.97 -13.10 5.77
CA GLY A 162 8.42 -13.42 7.11
C GLY A 162 8.11 -12.40 8.20
N THR A 163 7.39 -11.32 7.89
CA THR A 163 6.88 -10.39 8.90
C THR A 163 5.95 -11.15 9.86
N GLU A 164 6.25 -11.09 11.16
CA GLU A 164 5.54 -11.83 12.20
C GLU A 164 4.18 -11.21 12.53
N LEU A 165 4.04 -9.90 12.36
CA LEU A 165 2.83 -9.17 12.72
C LEU A 165 2.60 -8.00 11.76
N GLY A 166 1.37 -7.79 11.35
CA GLY A 166 0.92 -6.63 10.60
C GLY A 166 -0.29 -5.99 11.25
N TRP A 167 -0.36 -4.66 11.27
CA TRP A 167 -1.57 -3.93 11.66
C TRP A 167 -1.99 -2.99 10.54
N LEU A 168 -3.26 -3.02 10.18
CA LEU A 168 -3.91 -2.00 9.37
C LEU A 168 -4.93 -1.27 10.23
N ILE A 169 -4.62 -0.05 10.59
CA ILE A 169 -5.42 0.80 11.46
C ILE A 169 -6.35 1.64 10.59
N ASP A 170 -7.63 1.56 10.84
CA ASP A 170 -8.65 2.35 10.14
C ASP A 170 -9.29 3.36 11.12
N PRO A 171 -8.89 4.66 11.05
CA PRO A 171 -9.42 5.68 11.94
C PRO A 171 -10.87 6.07 11.69
N GLU A 172 -11.42 5.75 10.52
CA GLU A 172 -12.84 6.05 10.20
C GLU A 172 -13.77 4.95 10.70
N GLU A 173 -13.35 3.67 10.54
CA GLU A 173 -14.11 2.51 11.03
C GLU A 173 -13.80 2.16 12.50
N VAL A 174 -12.86 2.88 13.15
CA VAL A 174 -12.41 2.63 14.54
C VAL A 174 -12.08 1.15 14.75
N SER A 175 -11.31 0.60 13.82
CA SER A 175 -11.00 -0.83 13.76
C SER A 175 -9.54 -1.08 13.36
N ILE A 176 -9.03 -2.25 13.71
CA ILE A 176 -7.68 -2.70 13.34
C ILE A 176 -7.76 -4.10 12.74
N LEU A 177 -7.31 -4.25 11.49
CA LEU A 177 -7.04 -5.56 10.91
C LEU A 177 -5.65 -6.00 11.36
N VAL A 178 -5.57 -7.16 11.97
CA VAL A 178 -4.32 -7.79 12.39
C VAL A 178 -3.97 -8.91 11.41
N ILE A 179 -2.77 -8.86 10.88
CA ILE A 179 -2.23 -9.84 9.93
C ILE A 179 -1.17 -10.66 10.65
N PHE A 180 -1.40 -11.96 10.72
CA PHE A 180 -0.52 -12.96 11.31
C PHE A 180 0.29 -13.71 10.24
N PRO A 181 1.29 -14.51 10.64
CA PRO A 181 1.98 -15.42 9.73
C PRO A 181 1.00 -16.31 8.97
N GLY A 182 1.35 -16.64 7.73
CA GLY A 182 0.47 -17.41 6.84
C GLY A 182 -0.71 -16.61 6.31
N GLN A 183 -0.67 -15.28 6.38
CA GLN A 183 -1.69 -14.37 5.85
C GLN A 183 -3.07 -14.53 6.53
N ARG A 184 -3.12 -15.03 7.77
CA ARG A 184 -4.36 -15.05 8.57
C ARG A 184 -4.66 -13.61 8.98
N VAL A 185 -5.90 -13.17 8.79
CA VAL A 185 -6.36 -11.80 9.07
C VAL A 185 -7.50 -11.86 10.07
N GLU A 186 -7.45 -11.00 11.08
CA GLU A 186 -8.51 -10.82 12.08
C GLU A 186 -8.88 -9.35 12.18
N LEU A 187 -10.17 -9.05 12.30
CA LEU A 187 -10.69 -7.71 12.55
C LEU A 187 -10.94 -7.54 14.05
N LEU A 188 -10.31 -6.53 14.65
CA LEU A 188 -10.45 -6.21 16.07
C LEU A 188 -11.07 -4.83 16.26
N THR A 189 -11.92 -4.70 17.29
CA THR A 189 -12.64 -3.46 17.63
C THR A 189 -12.80 -3.32 19.15
N GLY A 190 -13.13 -2.12 19.63
CA GLY A 190 -13.48 -1.84 21.03
C GLY A 190 -12.36 -2.16 22.02
N ALA A 191 -12.71 -2.74 23.15
CA ALA A 191 -11.77 -3.09 24.22
C ALA A 191 -10.96 -4.38 23.95
N THR A 192 -10.97 -4.89 22.71
CA THR A 192 -10.21 -6.10 22.34
C THR A 192 -8.71 -5.85 22.49
N PRO A 193 -7.98 -6.69 23.24
CA PRO A 193 -6.53 -6.60 23.32
C PRO A 193 -5.87 -6.83 21.94
N LEU A 194 -4.88 -6.01 21.64
CA LEU A 194 -4.14 -6.10 20.41
C LEU A 194 -2.99 -7.10 20.54
N PRO A 195 -2.81 -8.02 19.58
CA PRO A 195 -1.60 -8.83 19.48
C PRO A 195 -0.37 -7.93 19.29
N ILE A 196 0.64 -8.14 20.10
CA ILE A 196 1.92 -7.41 20.08
C ILE A 196 3.03 -8.35 19.62
N LEU A 197 4.09 -7.81 19.04
CA LEU A 197 5.28 -8.58 18.65
C LEU A 197 5.83 -9.31 19.87
N ASN A 198 6.01 -10.63 19.74
CA ASN A 198 6.45 -11.46 20.85
C ASN A 198 7.74 -10.93 21.52
N GLY A 199 7.74 -10.86 22.85
CA GLY A 199 8.83 -10.32 23.65
C GLY A 199 8.72 -8.82 23.95
N VAL A 200 7.85 -8.07 23.29
CA VAL A 200 7.56 -6.67 23.61
C VAL A 200 6.46 -6.60 24.66
N GLU A 201 6.80 -6.11 25.84
CA GLU A 201 5.88 -6.00 26.98
C GLU A 201 5.03 -4.72 26.87
N LEU A 202 4.14 -4.70 25.89
CA LEU A 202 3.20 -3.61 25.62
C LEU A 202 1.78 -4.16 25.64
N GLU A 203 0.91 -3.55 26.42
CA GLU A 203 -0.51 -3.88 26.46
C GLU A 203 -1.30 -2.71 25.86
N LEU A 204 -2.03 -2.98 24.80
CA LEU A 204 -2.91 -2.03 24.14
C LEU A 204 -4.22 -2.70 23.73
N THR A 205 -5.30 -1.94 23.77
CA THR A 205 -6.58 -2.32 23.14
C THR A 205 -6.84 -1.41 21.92
N VAL A 206 -7.77 -1.82 21.07
CA VAL A 206 -8.19 -0.99 19.93
C VAL A 206 -8.72 0.36 20.43
N GLU A 207 -9.55 0.35 21.47
CA GLU A 207 -10.11 1.56 22.10
C GLU A 207 -9.03 2.53 22.62
N GLN A 208 -7.95 2.00 23.21
CA GLN A 208 -6.84 2.83 23.69
C GLN A 208 -6.10 3.52 22.55
N VAL A 209 -5.86 2.82 21.43
CA VAL A 209 -5.22 3.42 20.25
C VAL A 209 -6.04 4.57 19.69
N PHE A 210 -7.35 4.40 19.56
CA PHE A 210 -8.23 5.47 19.09
C PHE A 210 -8.53 6.53 20.14
N GLY A 211 -8.39 6.19 21.44
CA GLY A 211 -8.51 7.13 22.54
C GLY A 211 -7.50 8.28 22.47
N TRP A 212 -6.33 8.06 21.90
CA TRP A 212 -5.33 9.12 21.65
C TRP A 212 -5.84 10.26 20.77
N LEU A 213 -6.85 10.00 19.93
CA LEU A 213 -7.43 11.00 19.04
C LEU A 213 -8.33 12.01 19.76
N THR A 214 -8.65 11.77 21.02
CA THR A 214 -9.52 12.65 21.82
C THR A 214 -8.65 13.46 22.79
N LEU A 215 -8.56 14.76 22.56
CA LEU A 215 -7.92 15.69 23.45
C LEU A 215 -8.95 16.12 24.50
N GLY A 216 -8.96 15.48 25.62
CA GLY A 216 -9.79 15.46 26.76
C GLY A 216 -10.65 16.49 27.24
#